data_110bd9e6f80a41fbc9b8d3ed12b61837
#
_entry.id   110bd9e6f80a41fbc9b8d3ed12b61837
#
_cell.length_a   1.000
_cell.length_b   1.000
_cell.length_c   1.000
_cell.angle_alpha   90.00
_cell.angle_beta   90.00
_cell.angle_gamma   90.00
#
_symmetry.space_group_name_H-M   'P 1'
#
loop_
_entity.id
_entity.type
_entity.pdbx_description
1 polymer ?
#
loop_
_entity_poly.entity_id
_entity_poly.type
_entity_poly.pdbx_seq_one_letter_code
_entity_poly.pdbx_strand_id
1 'polypeptide(L)'
;MEKLDKTLDEWREMLDPAQYQVCRLKGTERPFSGKYNATTTDGVYHCICCNEPLFDSKTKFDAGCGWPSFYEPIADSAMIEIRDVSHGMIRTEVTCAKCDAHLGHVFPDGPPPTGLRYCINSVCLDLVPR
;
A
#
# COMPACT_ATOMS: atom_id res chain seq x y z
N MET A 1 -8.74 12.25 11.65
CA MET A 1 -9.38 11.28 10.73
C MET A 1 -10.11 10.23 11.55
N GLU A 2 -11.37 10.01 11.25
CA GLU A 2 -12.16 9.00 11.94
C GLU A 2 -11.86 7.61 11.37
N LYS A 3 -11.60 6.64 12.24
CA LYS A 3 -11.31 5.26 11.81
C LYS A 3 -12.53 4.60 11.20
N LEU A 4 -12.33 3.89 10.10
CA LEU A 4 -13.33 3.00 9.53
C LEU A 4 -13.04 1.60 10.02
N ASP A 5 -13.93 1.07 10.87
CA ASP A 5 -13.75 -0.23 11.51
C ASP A 5 -14.89 -1.17 11.11
N LYS A 6 -14.53 -2.33 10.54
CA LYS A 6 -15.47 -3.36 10.11
C LYS A 6 -14.94 -4.72 10.57
N THR A 7 -15.85 -5.69 10.70
CA THR A 7 -15.45 -7.06 11.01
C THR A 7 -14.78 -7.70 9.80
N LEU A 8 -14.01 -8.77 10.02
CA LEU A 8 -13.39 -9.51 8.92
C LEU A 8 -14.44 -10.07 7.96
N ASP A 9 -15.58 -10.51 8.47
CA ASP A 9 -16.67 -11.01 7.61
C ASP A 9 -17.21 -9.91 6.70
N GLU A 10 -17.38 -8.69 7.23
CA GLU A 10 -17.81 -7.54 6.42
C GLU A 10 -16.80 -7.20 5.32
N TRP A 11 -15.50 -7.20 5.65
CA TRP A 11 -14.46 -6.96 4.66
C TRP A 11 -14.44 -8.06 3.59
N ARG A 12 -14.63 -9.32 3.99
CA ARG A 12 -14.62 -10.44 3.05
C ARG A 12 -15.76 -10.34 2.04
N GLU A 13 -16.91 -9.80 2.45
CA GLU A 13 -18.04 -9.60 1.54
C GLU A 13 -17.79 -8.47 0.54
N MET A 14 -17.03 -7.44 0.94
CA MET A 14 -16.76 -6.27 0.08
C MET A 14 -15.62 -6.50 -0.91
N LEU A 15 -14.61 -7.28 -0.52
CA LEU A 15 -13.35 -7.41 -1.25
C LEU A 15 -13.32 -8.73 -2.02
N ASP A 16 -12.58 -8.75 -3.15
CA ASP A 16 -12.31 -10.04 -3.79
C ASP A 16 -11.32 -10.84 -2.94
N PRO A 17 -11.14 -12.16 -3.22
CA PRO A 17 -10.26 -12.98 -2.39
C PRO A 17 -8.82 -12.48 -2.29
N ALA A 18 -8.25 -11.94 -3.39
CA ALA A 18 -6.88 -11.44 -3.37
C ALA A 18 -6.76 -10.17 -2.53
N GLN A 19 -7.72 -9.26 -2.66
CA GLN A 19 -7.76 -8.03 -1.87
C GLN A 19 -7.91 -8.35 -0.38
N TYR A 20 -8.80 -9.26 -0.04
CA TYR A 20 -9.03 -9.66 1.35
C TYR A 20 -7.78 -10.30 1.95
N GLN A 21 -7.15 -11.22 1.22
CA GLN A 21 -5.96 -11.94 1.68
C GLN A 21 -4.82 -10.97 2.01
N VAL A 22 -4.59 -9.97 1.17
CA VAL A 22 -3.49 -9.02 1.36
C VAL A 22 -3.87 -7.94 2.37
N CYS A 23 -5.01 -7.27 2.16
CA CYS A 23 -5.36 -6.08 2.95
C CYS A 23 -5.78 -6.41 4.38
N ARG A 24 -6.40 -7.55 4.59
CA ARG A 24 -6.96 -7.90 5.91
C ARG A 24 -6.22 -9.03 6.61
N LEU A 25 -5.61 -9.95 5.86
CA LEU A 25 -4.89 -11.09 6.42
C LEU A 25 -3.37 -10.96 6.31
N LYS A 26 -2.89 -9.78 5.92
CA LYS A 26 -1.45 -9.44 5.82
C LYS A 26 -0.67 -10.31 4.84
N GLY A 27 -1.32 -10.76 3.78
CA GLY A 27 -0.65 -11.47 2.70
C GLY A 27 0.19 -10.52 1.84
N THR A 28 0.88 -11.09 0.87
CA THR A 28 1.70 -10.35 -0.09
C THR A 28 1.41 -10.90 -1.48
N GLU A 29 1.14 -10.01 -2.44
CA GLU A 29 1.00 -10.44 -3.83
C GLU A 29 2.36 -10.88 -4.38
N ARG A 30 2.36 -11.75 -5.40
CA ARG A 30 3.62 -12.16 -6.04
C ARG A 30 4.28 -10.95 -6.73
N PRO A 31 5.62 -10.88 -6.71
CA PRO A 31 6.31 -9.80 -7.45
C PRO A 31 5.95 -9.85 -8.93
N PHE A 32 5.82 -8.69 -9.54
CA PHE A 32 5.47 -8.50 -10.96
C PHE A 32 4.08 -8.97 -11.35
N SER A 33 3.22 -9.33 -10.38
CA SER A 33 1.86 -9.80 -10.66
C SER A 33 0.81 -8.68 -10.60
N GLY A 34 1.11 -7.56 -9.95
CA GLY A 34 0.14 -6.50 -9.72
C GLY A 34 -0.04 -5.58 -10.93
N LYS A 35 -1.28 -5.14 -11.15
CA LYS A 35 -1.61 -4.32 -12.33
C LYS A 35 -0.96 -2.94 -12.33
N TYR A 36 -0.53 -2.44 -11.17
CA TYR A 36 0.08 -1.10 -11.08
C TYR A 36 1.60 -1.11 -11.01
N ASN A 37 2.23 -2.27 -11.08
CA ASN A 37 3.70 -2.37 -10.96
C ASN A 37 4.40 -1.45 -11.97
N ALA A 38 4.03 -1.52 -13.24
CA ALA A 38 4.67 -0.76 -14.30
C ALA A 38 3.82 0.43 -14.79
N THR A 39 2.75 0.79 -14.08
CA THR A 39 1.84 1.84 -14.50
C THR A 39 2.50 3.21 -14.41
N THR A 40 2.32 4.03 -15.45
CA THR A 40 2.84 5.41 -15.51
C THR A 40 1.72 6.45 -15.62
N THR A 41 0.47 6.03 -15.49
CA THR A 41 -0.70 6.90 -15.58
C THR A 41 -0.68 7.94 -14.45
N ASP A 42 -0.92 9.21 -14.80
CA ASP A 42 -1.00 10.29 -13.82
C ASP A 42 -2.31 10.19 -13.03
N GLY A 43 -2.22 10.29 -11.71
CA GLY A 43 -3.37 10.22 -10.85
C GLY A 43 -3.02 10.02 -9.39
N VAL A 44 -4.03 9.67 -8.61
CA VAL A 44 -3.88 9.42 -7.17
C VAL A 44 -4.28 7.97 -6.87
N TYR A 45 -3.44 7.28 -6.12
CA TYR A 45 -3.71 5.92 -5.67
C TYR A 45 -4.44 5.96 -4.34
N HIS A 46 -5.66 5.40 -4.32
CA HIS A 46 -6.53 5.34 -3.14
C HIS A 46 -6.49 3.95 -2.52
N CYS A 47 -6.81 3.86 -1.23
CA CYS A 47 -6.97 2.58 -0.55
C CYS A 47 -8.18 1.84 -1.14
N ILE A 48 -7.96 0.59 -1.56
CA ILE A 48 -9.05 -0.21 -2.14
C ILE A 48 -10.16 -0.50 -1.13
N CYS A 49 -9.84 -0.50 0.17
CA CYS A 49 -10.80 -0.82 1.22
C CYS A 49 -11.69 0.37 1.61
N CYS A 50 -11.11 1.57 1.74
CA CYS A 50 -11.82 2.72 2.30
C CYS A 50 -11.81 3.96 1.39
N ASN A 51 -11.14 3.88 0.26
CA ASN A 51 -11.04 4.95 -0.74
C ASN A 51 -10.26 6.19 -0.27
N GLU A 52 -9.49 6.09 0.81
CA GLU A 52 -8.65 7.19 1.27
C GLU A 52 -7.48 7.40 0.32
N PRO A 53 -7.13 8.66 -0.07
CA PRO A 53 -5.94 8.90 -0.89
C PRO A 53 -4.67 8.50 -0.14
N LEU A 54 -3.78 7.76 -0.80
CA LEU A 54 -2.56 7.24 -0.19
C LEU A 54 -1.29 7.76 -0.85
N PHE A 55 -1.22 7.71 -2.18
CA PHE A 55 -0.02 8.11 -2.93
C PHE A 55 -0.39 8.87 -4.19
N ASP A 56 0.43 9.87 -4.52
CA ASP A 56 0.34 10.56 -5.80
C ASP A 56 1.29 9.88 -6.80
N SER A 57 0.86 9.73 -8.04
CA SER A 57 1.69 9.15 -9.10
C SER A 57 3.04 9.87 -9.28
N LYS A 58 3.12 11.14 -8.88
CA LYS A 58 4.37 11.93 -8.96
C LYS A 58 5.50 11.34 -8.13
N THR A 59 5.18 10.58 -7.08
CA THR A 59 6.18 9.98 -6.20
C THR A 59 6.47 8.51 -6.54
N LYS A 60 5.78 7.97 -7.55
CA LYS A 60 6.00 6.59 -8.00
C LYS A 60 7.29 6.50 -8.81
N PHE A 61 8.07 5.46 -8.53
CA PHE A 61 9.31 5.20 -9.28
C PHE A 61 9.49 3.69 -9.49
N ASP A 62 10.32 3.33 -10.47
CA ASP A 62 10.64 1.93 -10.74
C ASP A 62 11.81 1.47 -9.86
N ALA A 63 11.51 0.68 -8.85
CA ALA A 63 12.52 0.12 -7.95
C ALA A 63 13.04 -1.23 -8.42
N GLY A 64 12.44 -1.82 -9.45
CA GLY A 64 12.82 -3.15 -9.95
C GLY A 64 12.47 -4.29 -9.00
N CYS A 65 11.68 -4.02 -7.95
CA CYS A 65 11.38 -5.03 -6.93
C CYS A 65 10.15 -5.88 -7.24
N GLY A 66 9.35 -5.49 -8.23
CA GLY A 66 8.15 -6.24 -8.62
C GLY A 66 6.86 -5.76 -7.98
N TRP A 67 6.90 -4.68 -7.20
CA TRP A 67 5.73 -4.04 -6.59
C TRP A 67 5.75 -2.55 -6.87
N PRO A 68 4.57 -1.88 -6.96
CA PRO A 68 4.54 -0.42 -7.05
C PRO A 68 5.33 0.21 -5.92
N SER A 69 6.20 1.16 -6.26
CA SER A 69 7.08 1.80 -5.30
C SER A 69 6.92 3.31 -5.34
N PHE A 70 6.92 3.92 -4.16
CA PHE A 70 6.76 5.37 -3.98
C PHE A 70 7.80 5.85 -2.98
N TYR A 71 8.25 7.10 -3.12
CA TYR A 71 9.24 7.61 -2.16
C TYR A 71 8.62 8.42 -1.01
N GLU A 72 7.32 8.73 -1.09
CA GLU A 72 6.59 9.34 0.04
C GLU A 72 5.09 9.16 -0.11
N PRO A 73 4.33 9.13 1.01
CA PRO A 73 2.87 9.14 0.94
C PRO A 73 2.34 10.51 0.54
N ILE A 74 1.05 10.58 0.17
CA ILE A 74 0.40 11.84 -0.20
C ILE A 74 0.36 12.81 0.97
N ALA A 75 0.34 12.29 2.20
CA ALA A 75 0.45 13.04 3.45
C ALA A 75 0.96 12.09 4.52
N ASP A 76 1.70 12.59 5.50
CA ASP A 76 2.23 11.75 6.58
C ASP A 76 1.11 11.07 7.37
N SER A 77 -0.04 11.74 7.48
CA SER A 77 -1.21 11.22 8.20
C SER A 77 -1.97 10.12 7.45
N ALA A 78 -1.62 9.85 6.18
CA ALA A 78 -2.34 8.86 5.37
C ALA A 78 -2.09 7.42 5.82
N MET A 79 -0.98 7.15 6.49
CA MET A 79 -0.64 5.78 6.88
C MET A 79 0.07 5.73 8.22
N ILE A 80 0.09 4.51 8.78
CA ILE A 80 0.69 4.20 10.07
C ILE A 80 1.83 3.21 9.82
N GLU A 81 2.97 3.41 10.48
CA GLU A 81 4.13 2.51 10.41
C GLU A 81 4.15 1.61 11.65
N ILE A 82 4.33 0.32 11.42
CA ILE A 82 4.33 -0.69 12.48
C ILE A 82 5.56 -1.57 12.31
N ARG A 83 6.27 -1.83 13.41
CA ARG A 83 7.41 -2.76 13.38
C ARG A 83 6.90 -4.17 13.09
N ASP A 84 7.47 -4.81 12.05
CA ASP A 84 7.12 -6.15 11.63
C ASP A 84 8.34 -7.07 11.78
N VAL A 85 8.22 -8.08 12.64
CA VAL A 85 9.29 -9.04 12.90
C VAL A 85 8.96 -10.43 12.34
N SER A 86 7.95 -10.54 11.49
CA SER A 86 7.55 -11.81 10.88
C SER A 86 8.61 -12.33 9.90
N HIS A 87 8.53 -13.62 9.59
CA HIS A 87 9.41 -14.30 8.62
C HIS A 87 10.91 -14.18 8.95
N GLY A 88 11.25 -14.02 10.23
CA GLY A 88 12.65 -13.89 10.67
C GLY A 88 13.33 -12.59 10.23
N MET A 89 12.55 -11.60 9.79
CA MET A 89 13.06 -10.31 9.33
C MET A 89 12.56 -9.18 10.23
N ILE A 90 13.31 -8.08 10.25
CA ILE A 90 12.87 -6.85 10.94
C ILE A 90 12.58 -5.83 9.84
N ARG A 91 11.31 -5.48 9.67
CA ARG A 91 10.85 -4.54 8.65
C ARG A 91 9.89 -3.54 9.26
N THR A 92 9.54 -2.49 8.50
CA THR A 92 8.50 -1.55 8.88
C THR A 92 7.30 -1.73 7.96
N GLU A 93 6.21 -2.24 8.52
CA GLU A 93 4.94 -2.40 7.82
C GLU A 93 4.25 -1.04 7.71
N VAL A 94 3.54 -0.78 6.60
CA VAL A 94 2.68 0.39 6.47
C VAL A 94 1.24 -0.05 6.28
N THR A 95 0.33 0.61 7.01
CA THR A 95 -1.10 0.37 6.95
C THR A 95 -1.83 1.67 6.66
N CYS A 96 -3.05 1.54 6.11
CA CYS A 96 -3.92 2.71 5.89
C CYS A 96 -4.36 3.26 7.24
N ALA A 97 -4.15 4.57 7.46
CA ALA A 97 -4.50 5.20 8.73
C ALA A 97 -6.00 5.18 9.00
N LYS A 98 -6.84 5.13 7.96
CA LYS A 98 -8.29 5.17 8.11
C LYS A 98 -8.91 3.81 8.42
N CYS A 99 -8.45 2.73 7.77
CA CYS A 99 -9.09 1.42 7.90
C CYS A 99 -8.16 0.31 8.37
N ASP A 100 -6.89 0.62 8.65
CA ASP A 100 -5.86 -0.34 9.08
C ASP A 100 -5.52 -1.43 8.05
N ALA A 101 -5.89 -1.23 6.77
CA ALA A 101 -5.52 -2.19 5.74
C ALA A 101 -4.00 -2.34 5.67
N HIS A 102 -3.52 -3.58 5.60
CA HIS A 102 -2.11 -3.84 5.31
C HIS A 102 -1.83 -3.43 3.88
N LEU A 103 -0.86 -2.54 3.68
CA LEU A 103 -0.53 -2.03 2.34
C LEU A 103 0.79 -2.61 1.83
N GLY A 104 1.78 -2.71 2.67
CA GLY A 104 3.10 -3.16 2.32
C GLY A 104 4.11 -2.78 3.37
N HIS A 105 5.32 -2.42 2.92
CA HIS A 105 6.43 -2.09 3.82
C HIS A 105 7.19 -0.87 3.30
N VAL A 106 7.88 -0.17 4.20
CA VAL A 106 8.77 0.94 3.83
C VAL A 106 10.21 0.58 4.20
N PHE A 107 11.15 0.90 3.30
CA PHE A 107 12.58 0.60 3.43
C PHE A 107 13.40 1.88 3.27
N PRO A 108 14.61 1.95 3.88
CA PRO A 108 15.45 3.16 3.82
C PRO A 108 16.35 3.22 2.60
N ASP A 109 16.08 2.45 1.55
CA ASP A 109 16.88 2.35 0.33
C ASP A 109 16.20 2.97 -0.88
N GLY A 110 15.51 4.08 -0.69
CA GLY A 110 14.82 4.79 -1.75
C GLY A 110 15.58 5.98 -2.30
N PRO A 111 14.99 6.66 -3.32
CA PRO A 111 15.62 7.81 -3.97
C PRO A 111 15.43 9.10 -3.16
N PRO A 112 16.21 10.17 -3.50
CA PRO A 112 15.88 11.50 -2.99
C PRO A 112 14.47 11.89 -3.43
N PRO A 113 13.76 12.78 -2.71
CA PRO A 113 14.25 13.55 -1.57
C PRO A 113 14.20 12.82 -0.22
N THR A 114 13.40 11.76 -0.08
CA THR A 114 13.19 11.13 1.23
C THR A 114 14.20 10.04 1.58
N GLY A 115 14.77 9.38 0.57
CA GLY A 115 15.58 8.20 0.80
C GLY A 115 14.76 6.97 1.18
N LEU A 116 13.43 7.03 1.05
CA LEU A 116 12.53 5.94 1.44
C LEU A 116 11.94 5.25 0.21
N ARG A 117 11.66 3.95 0.36
CA ARG A 117 10.99 3.16 -0.65
C ARG A 117 9.77 2.49 0.00
N TYR A 118 8.59 3.00 -0.32
CA TYR A 118 7.31 2.41 0.06
C TYR A 118 6.96 1.37 -0.98
N CYS A 119 7.06 0.10 -0.62
CA CYS A 119 6.80 -1.04 -1.50
C CYS A 119 5.39 -1.55 -1.20
N ILE A 120 4.46 -1.31 -2.12
CA ILE A 120 3.02 -1.44 -1.85
C ILE A 120 2.41 -2.51 -2.76
N ASN A 121 1.51 -3.33 -2.22
CA ASN A 121 0.80 -4.33 -3.00
C ASN A 121 -0.24 -3.65 -3.91
N SER A 122 -0.21 -3.94 -5.22
CA SER A 122 -1.15 -3.35 -6.18
C SER A 122 -2.60 -3.62 -5.82
N VAL A 123 -2.90 -4.82 -5.26
CA VAL A 123 -4.28 -5.18 -4.92
C VAL A 123 -4.87 -4.29 -3.84
N CYS A 124 -4.02 -3.58 -3.08
CA CYS A 124 -4.45 -2.65 -2.03
C CYS A 124 -4.82 -1.27 -2.57
N LEU A 125 -4.57 -1.02 -3.85
CA LEU A 125 -4.66 0.30 -4.46
C LEU A 125 -5.74 0.36 -5.52
N ASP A 126 -6.33 1.55 -5.66
CA ASP A 126 -7.22 1.91 -6.75
C ASP A 126 -6.73 3.24 -7.32
N LEU A 127 -6.25 3.21 -8.57
CA LEU A 127 -5.75 4.41 -9.24
C LEU A 127 -6.92 5.22 -9.80
N VAL A 128 -7.02 6.46 -9.35
CA VAL A 128 -7.98 7.44 -9.88
C VAL A 128 -7.20 8.39 -10.78
N PRO A 129 -7.32 8.26 -12.11
CA PRO A 129 -6.57 9.12 -13.05
C PRO A 129 -6.97 10.58 -12.93
N ARG A 130 -5.99 11.45 -13.17
CA ARG A 130 -6.23 12.89 -13.23
C ARG A 130 -6.68 13.34 -14.60
#